data_d26d07cdd3f8a295cbaa55710db1f5c1
#
_entry.id   d26d07cdd3f8a295cbaa55710db1f5c1
#
_cell.length_a   1.000
_cell.length_b   1.000
_cell.length_c   1.000
_cell.angle_alpha   90.00
_cell.angle_beta   90.00
_cell.angle_gamma   90.00
#
_symmetry.space_group_name_H-M   'P 1'
#
loop_
_entity.id
_entity.type
_entity.pdbx_description
1 polymer ?
#
loop_
_entity_poly.entity_id
_entity_poly.type
_entity_poly.pdbx_seq_one_letter_code
_entity_poly.pdbx_strand_id
1 'polypeptide(L)'
;MPTPSRDLQEIVEFRGVEGLVAAPVLTDTANSFTTGDVFAIAGVAEIAKTTSSSNEAHYYDNIPAVVVSGNGADEVSVNVSALPSDVLAYITGQYYDPTTGMLAEGDATPPYLALGYITKKTNGDLMYVWRLKGKFTIPAQTNSTENAGTDANGQTLTYMGISTTHKFSKSGKTAKAIDVDVAKGLADVSTFFDAVTTPDTLLPKSGTYTLTISAAEGTTVTVTRNGIALATGATIFAGDILVISATGGTVRVNGTTFTSGDAMTVHGNISVATQASA
;
A
#
# COMPACT_ATOMS: atom_id res chain seq x y z
N MET A 1 -9.00 10.10 12.26
CA MET A 1 -7.92 10.15 11.25
C MET A 1 -7.14 11.44 11.47
N PRO A 2 -5.81 11.44 11.38
CA PRO A 2 -5.05 12.68 11.40
C PRO A 2 -5.39 13.52 10.17
N THR A 3 -5.42 14.83 10.33
CA THR A 3 -5.61 15.78 9.22
C THR A 3 -4.33 15.80 8.37
N PRO A 4 -4.42 15.75 7.04
CA PRO A 4 -3.26 15.91 6.18
C PRO A 4 -2.58 17.25 6.38
N SER A 5 -1.25 17.33 6.11
CA SER A 5 -0.51 18.60 6.12
C SER A 5 -1.12 19.60 5.13
N ARG A 6 -1.05 20.90 5.46
CA ARG A 6 -1.41 21.98 4.55
C ARG A 6 -0.30 22.30 3.55
N ASP A 7 0.91 21.81 3.81
CA ASP A 7 2.04 22.07 2.95
C ASP A 7 1.86 21.32 1.62
N LEU A 8 2.29 21.97 0.54
CA LEU A 8 2.30 21.37 -0.77
C LEU A 8 3.25 20.16 -0.73
N GLN A 9 2.69 18.97 -0.96
CA GLN A 9 3.49 17.76 -1.08
C GLN A 9 4.34 17.82 -2.36
N GLU A 10 5.44 17.10 -2.36
CA GLU A 10 6.22 16.90 -3.57
C GLU A 10 5.33 16.39 -4.70
N ILE A 11 5.42 17.04 -5.88
CA ILE A 11 4.64 16.61 -7.05
C ILE A 11 5.32 15.41 -7.66
N VAL A 12 4.68 14.24 -7.51
CA VAL A 12 5.15 12.96 -8.04
C VAL A 12 4.03 12.26 -8.81
N GLU A 13 4.42 11.48 -9.81
CA GLU A 13 3.51 10.66 -10.62
C GLU A 13 3.86 9.17 -10.44
N PHE A 14 2.92 8.28 -10.76
CA PHE A 14 3.22 6.85 -10.84
C PHE A 14 3.94 6.54 -12.15
N ARG A 15 5.09 5.85 -12.05
CA ARG A 15 5.93 5.48 -13.18
C ARG A 15 6.52 4.10 -12.99
N GLY A 16 5.76 3.09 -13.32
CA GLY A 16 6.20 1.71 -13.28
C GLY A 16 5.34 0.85 -12.37
N VAL A 17 5.29 -0.42 -12.73
CA VAL A 17 4.63 -1.48 -11.99
C VAL A 17 5.46 -2.74 -12.11
N GLU A 18 5.53 -3.53 -11.03
CA GLU A 18 6.31 -4.76 -10.98
C GLU A 18 5.76 -5.73 -9.92
N GLY A 19 6.26 -6.96 -9.90
CA GLY A 19 6.01 -7.90 -8.82
C GLY A 19 4.56 -8.38 -8.73
N LEU A 20 3.94 -8.73 -9.88
CA LEU A 20 2.55 -9.21 -9.92
C LEU A 20 2.43 -10.61 -9.33
N VAL A 21 1.72 -10.71 -8.21
CA VAL A 21 1.50 -11.96 -7.46
C VAL A 21 0.03 -12.13 -7.10
N ALA A 22 -0.37 -13.36 -6.81
CA ALA A 22 -1.69 -13.66 -6.26
C ALA A 22 -1.60 -14.71 -5.15
N ALA A 23 -2.67 -14.80 -4.36
CA ALA A 23 -2.86 -15.86 -3.38
C ALA A 23 -4.34 -16.24 -3.28
N PRO A 24 -4.70 -17.52 -3.10
CA PRO A 24 -6.09 -17.91 -2.95
C PRO A 24 -6.66 -17.43 -1.61
N VAL A 25 -7.89 -16.95 -1.64
CA VAL A 25 -8.65 -16.63 -0.43
C VAL A 25 -9.36 -17.92 0.02
N LEU A 26 -8.87 -18.51 1.09
CA LEU A 26 -9.38 -19.77 1.61
C LEU A 26 -10.63 -19.57 2.48
N THR A 27 -10.64 -18.51 3.28
CA THR A 27 -11.76 -18.19 4.16
C THR A 27 -11.98 -16.68 4.20
N ASP A 28 -13.23 -16.26 4.07
CA ASP A 28 -13.66 -14.89 4.30
C ASP A 28 -15.04 -14.88 4.95
N THR A 29 -15.07 -14.89 6.25
CA THR A 29 -16.26 -14.85 7.10
C THR A 29 -16.22 -13.64 8.03
N ALA A 30 -17.28 -13.37 8.75
CA ALA A 30 -17.29 -12.30 9.75
C ALA A 30 -16.15 -12.43 10.79
N ASN A 31 -15.73 -13.66 11.11
CA ASN A 31 -14.77 -13.95 12.18
C ASN A 31 -13.35 -14.24 11.70
N SER A 32 -13.14 -14.54 10.41
CA SER A 32 -11.84 -14.98 9.91
C SER A 32 -11.64 -14.62 8.45
N PHE A 33 -10.42 -14.18 8.14
CA PHE A 33 -9.91 -14.02 6.79
C PHE A 33 -8.57 -14.78 6.70
N THR A 34 -8.48 -15.75 5.81
CA THR A 34 -7.27 -16.55 5.58
C THR A 34 -6.99 -16.72 4.11
N THR A 35 -5.72 -16.80 3.77
CA THR A 35 -5.24 -16.96 2.40
C THR A 35 -4.27 -18.14 2.34
N GLY A 36 -4.10 -18.69 1.15
CA GLY A 36 -3.05 -19.68 0.88
C GLY A 36 -1.73 -19.02 0.46
N ASP A 37 -0.85 -19.84 -0.10
CA ASP A 37 0.48 -19.43 -0.51
C ASP A 37 0.43 -18.42 -1.67
N VAL A 38 1.40 -17.51 -1.66
CA VAL A 38 1.57 -16.50 -2.71
C VAL A 38 2.29 -17.13 -3.90
N PHE A 39 1.81 -16.86 -5.10
CA PHE A 39 2.45 -17.27 -6.35
C PHE A 39 2.54 -16.12 -7.35
N ALA A 40 3.55 -16.16 -8.21
CA ALA A 40 3.72 -15.18 -9.29
C ALA A 40 2.74 -15.48 -10.43
N ILE A 41 2.19 -14.44 -11.05
CA ILE A 41 1.28 -14.58 -12.19
C ILE A 41 2.08 -14.54 -13.50
N ALA A 42 2.65 -13.39 -13.83
CA ALA A 42 3.44 -13.14 -15.05
C ALA A 42 4.16 -11.79 -14.94
N GLY A 43 5.00 -11.49 -15.94
CA GLY A 43 5.54 -10.14 -16.09
C GLY A 43 4.43 -9.13 -16.38
N VAL A 44 4.39 -8.03 -15.64
CA VAL A 44 3.35 -7.00 -15.77
C VAL A 44 3.86 -5.80 -16.55
N ALA A 45 3.08 -5.32 -17.51
CA ALA A 45 3.37 -4.13 -18.29
C ALA A 45 2.57 -2.91 -17.81
N GLU A 46 1.32 -3.12 -17.41
CA GLU A 46 0.43 -2.03 -16.99
C GLU A 46 -0.64 -2.55 -16.04
N ILE A 47 -1.02 -1.72 -15.07
CA ILE A 47 -2.19 -1.94 -14.22
C ILE A 47 -3.03 -0.68 -14.22
N ALA A 48 -4.30 -0.82 -14.60
CA ALA A 48 -5.29 0.25 -14.52
C ALA A 48 -6.42 -0.17 -13.58
N LYS A 49 -6.81 0.73 -12.68
CA LYS A 49 -7.91 0.48 -11.71
C LYS A 49 -9.03 1.48 -11.90
N THR A 50 -10.24 0.99 -12.02
CA THR A 50 -11.47 1.77 -11.98
C THR A 50 -12.34 1.32 -10.82
N THR A 51 -12.83 2.26 -10.01
CA THR A 51 -13.75 1.97 -8.89
C THR A 51 -15.15 2.44 -9.29
N SER A 52 -16.12 1.54 -9.25
CA SER A 52 -17.53 1.91 -9.37
C SER A 52 -17.95 2.64 -8.10
N SER A 53 -18.12 3.94 -8.17
CA SER A 53 -18.65 4.75 -7.08
C SER A 53 -19.83 5.58 -7.61
N SER A 54 -20.88 5.68 -6.80
CA SER A 54 -22.03 6.54 -7.09
C SER A 54 -22.26 7.47 -5.90
N ASN A 55 -22.56 8.71 -6.23
CA ASN A 55 -23.06 9.69 -5.26
C ASN A 55 -24.42 10.16 -5.77
N GLU A 56 -25.47 9.90 -5.01
CA GLU A 56 -26.83 10.30 -5.34
C GLU A 56 -27.34 11.31 -4.32
N ALA A 57 -27.84 12.44 -4.83
CA ALA A 57 -28.43 13.47 -3.97
C ALA A 57 -29.93 13.19 -3.77
N HIS A 58 -30.34 13.06 -2.53
CA HIS A 58 -31.74 12.94 -2.16
C HIS A 58 -32.31 14.32 -1.79
N TYR A 59 -33.48 14.62 -2.34
CA TYR A 59 -34.13 15.92 -2.20
C TYR A 59 -35.26 15.85 -1.17
N TYR A 60 -35.28 16.83 -0.28
CA TYR A 60 -36.38 17.07 0.64
C TYR A 60 -36.80 18.55 0.53
N ASP A 61 -38.08 18.82 0.47
CA ASP A 61 -38.62 20.18 0.27
C ASP A 61 -38.01 20.92 -0.93
N ASN A 62 -37.75 20.19 -2.04
CA ASN A 62 -37.13 20.68 -3.27
C ASN A 62 -35.66 21.13 -3.13
N ILE A 63 -35.01 20.79 -2.02
CA ILE A 63 -33.62 21.11 -1.75
C ILE A 63 -32.82 19.81 -1.63
N PRO A 64 -31.61 19.69 -2.24
CA PRO A 64 -30.73 18.55 -2.01
C PRO A 64 -30.27 18.57 -0.55
N ALA A 65 -30.76 17.62 0.25
CA ALA A 65 -30.52 17.59 1.69
C ALA A 65 -29.53 16.52 2.14
N VAL A 66 -29.46 15.40 1.40
CA VAL A 66 -28.59 14.26 1.73
C VAL A 66 -27.92 13.74 0.48
N VAL A 67 -26.62 13.45 0.58
CA VAL A 67 -25.89 12.71 -0.47
C VAL A 67 -25.59 11.32 0.04
N VAL A 68 -26.09 10.31 -0.66
CA VAL A 68 -25.80 8.89 -0.38
C VAL A 68 -24.66 8.44 -1.31
N SER A 69 -23.59 7.96 -0.72
CA SER A 69 -22.42 7.46 -1.46
C SER A 69 -22.39 5.93 -1.46
N GLY A 70 -22.33 5.33 -2.62
CA GLY A 70 -22.16 3.90 -2.82
C GLY A 70 -20.73 3.57 -3.28
N ASN A 71 -20.10 2.57 -2.66
CA ASN A 71 -18.83 2.00 -3.10
C ASN A 71 -19.06 0.61 -3.70
N GLY A 72 -19.01 0.52 -5.03
CA GLY A 72 -19.12 -0.73 -5.77
C GLY A 72 -17.81 -1.53 -5.85
N ALA A 73 -17.74 -2.47 -6.78
CA ALA A 73 -16.52 -3.25 -7.04
C ALA A 73 -15.40 -2.40 -7.68
N ASP A 74 -14.17 -2.87 -7.52
CA ASP A 74 -13.02 -2.34 -8.24
C ASP A 74 -12.76 -3.24 -9.46
N GLU A 75 -12.72 -2.67 -10.65
CA GLU A 75 -12.24 -3.32 -11.85
C GLU A 75 -10.77 -2.98 -12.04
N VAL A 76 -9.92 -4.00 -12.10
CA VAL A 76 -8.48 -3.86 -12.30
C VAL A 76 -8.11 -4.57 -13.60
N SER A 77 -7.72 -3.80 -14.59
CA SER A 77 -7.17 -4.29 -15.84
C SER A 77 -5.66 -4.41 -15.72
N VAL A 78 -5.13 -5.57 -16.05
CA VAL A 78 -3.70 -5.90 -15.92
C VAL A 78 -3.18 -6.42 -17.25
N ASN A 79 -2.28 -5.67 -17.87
CA ASN A 79 -1.59 -6.10 -19.08
C ASN A 79 -0.33 -6.89 -18.67
N VAL A 80 -0.25 -8.14 -19.09
CA VAL A 80 0.80 -9.08 -18.72
C VAL A 80 1.47 -9.68 -19.95
N SER A 81 2.66 -10.24 -19.76
CA SER A 81 3.29 -11.12 -20.75
C SER A 81 2.45 -12.39 -20.96
N ALA A 82 2.87 -13.27 -21.86
CA ALA A 82 2.21 -14.57 -22.02
C ALA A 82 2.12 -15.31 -20.67
N LEU A 83 0.91 -15.78 -20.35
CA LEU A 83 0.65 -16.52 -19.12
C LEU A 83 1.01 -18.00 -19.29
N PRO A 84 1.67 -18.62 -18.31
CA PRO A 84 1.75 -20.08 -18.23
C PRO A 84 0.35 -20.70 -18.12
N SER A 85 0.13 -21.82 -18.83
CA SER A 85 -1.21 -22.46 -18.89
C SER A 85 -1.72 -22.95 -17.54
N ASP A 86 -0.83 -23.37 -16.65
CA ASP A 86 -1.16 -23.77 -15.28
C ASP A 86 -1.64 -22.59 -14.44
N VAL A 87 -0.97 -21.44 -14.53
CA VAL A 87 -1.37 -20.20 -13.86
C VAL A 87 -2.71 -19.72 -14.42
N LEU A 88 -2.87 -19.71 -15.75
CA LEU A 88 -4.13 -19.32 -16.39
C LEU A 88 -5.28 -20.21 -15.92
N ALA A 89 -5.10 -21.53 -15.93
CA ALA A 89 -6.10 -22.48 -15.44
C ALA A 89 -6.47 -22.19 -13.99
N TYR A 90 -5.48 -21.98 -13.14
CA TYR A 90 -5.71 -21.76 -11.71
C TYR A 90 -6.50 -20.47 -11.44
N ILE A 91 -6.12 -19.35 -12.05
CA ILE A 91 -6.78 -18.06 -11.80
C ILE A 91 -8.19 -17.98 -12.40
N THR A 92 -8.44 -18.75 -13.47
CA THR A 92 -9.75 -18.79 -14.15
C THR A 92 -10.62 -19.94 -13.72
N GLY A 93 -10.08 -20.90 -12.95
CA GLY A 93 -10.81 -22.09 -12.50
C GLY A 93 -11.06 -23.12 -13.61
N GLN A 94 -10.22 -23.16 -14.64
CA GLN A 94 -10.24 -24.13 -15.72
C GLN A 94 -9.44 -25.38 -15.34
N TYR A 95 -9.61 -26.47 -16.10
CA TYR A 95 -8.89 -27.70 -15.86
C TYR A 95 -7.50 -27.66 -16.52
N TYR A 96 -6.49 -28.02 -15.74
CA TYR A 96 -5.12 -28.22 -16.20
C TYR A 96 -4.62 -29.62 -15.87
N ASP A 97 -4.07 -30.32 -16.84
CA ASP A 97 -3.44 -31.62 -16.64
C ASP A 97 -1.91 -31.44 -16.55
N PRO A 98 -1.31 -31.60 -15.37
CA PRO A 98 0.13 -31.42 -15.20
C PRO A 98 0.97 -32.51 -15.88
N THR A 99 0.37 -33.63 -16.28
CA THR A 99 1.07 -34.74 -16.94
C THR A 99 1.30 -34.45 -18.41
N THR A 100 0.33 -33.80 -19.05
CA THR A 100 0.36 -33.53 -20.50
C THR A 100 0.59 -32.04 -20.80
N GLY A 101 0.45 -31.17 -19.82
CA GLY A 101 0.48 -29.71 -20.00
C GLY A 101 -0.80 -29.15 -20.68
N MET A 102 -1.86 -29.95 -20.74
CA MET A 102 -3.09 -29.58 -21.43
C MET A 102 -3.94 -28.66 -20.55
N LEU A 103 -4.35 -27.52 -21.11
CA LEU A 103 -5.41 -26.67 -20.58
C LEU A 103 -6.70 -27.01 -21.33
N ALA A 104 -7.74 -27.42 -20.62
CA ALA A 104 -9.05 -27.66 -21.19
C ALA A 104 -9.99 -26.48 -20.84
N GLU A 105 -10.41 -25.78 -21.88
CA GLU A 105 -11.38 -24.71 -21.76
C GLU A 105 -12.81 -25.29 -21.70
N GLY A 106 -13.56 -24.87 -20.70
CA GLY A 106 -14.93 -25.35 -20.47
C GLY A 106 -15.60 -24.59 -19.35
N ASP A 107 -16.49 -25.25 -18.62
CA ASP A 107 -17.11 -24.67 -17.44
C ASP A 107 -16.05 -24.32 -16.41
N ALA A 108 -15.96 -23.02 -16.11
CA ALA A 108 -14.95 -22.49 -15.21
C ALA A 108 -15.59 -21.89 -13.96
N THR A 109 -14.99 -22.18 -12.80
CA THR A 109 -15.38 -21.56 -11.54
C THR A 109 -14.17 -20.83 -10.94
N PRO A 110 -13.94 -19.56 -11.31
CA PRO A 110 -12.79 -18.81 -10.82
C PRO A 110 -12.79 -18.74 -9.29
N PRO A 111 -11.66 -19.09 -8.64
CA PRO A 111 -11.52 -18.96 -7.20
C PRO A 111 -11.49 -17.48 -6.80
N TYR A 112 -11.75 -17.19 -5.52
CA TYR A 112 -11.41 -15.89 -4.98
C TYR A 112 -9.91 -15.81 -4.74
N LEU A 113 -9.31 -14.74 -5.23
CA LEU A 113 -7.88 -14.47 -5.13
C LEU A 113 -7.63 -13.10 -4.53
N ALA A 114 -6.57 -12.98 -3.75
CA ALA A 114 -5.95 -11.70 -3.47
C ALA A 114 -4.93 -11.41 -4.58
N LEU A 115 -4.79 -10.13 -4.97
CA LEU A 115 -3.88 -9.67 -6.03
C LEU A 115 -2.88 -8.67 -5.45
N GLY A 116 -1.59 -8.98 -5.55
CA GLY A 116 -0.50 -8.14 -5.06
C GLY A 116 0.36 -7.58 -6.19
N TYR A 117 0.83 -6.35 -6.02
CA TYR A 117 1.75 -5.70 -6.96
C TYR A 117 2.46 -4.50 -6.32
N ILE A 118 3.51 -4.04 -6.96
CA ILE A 118 4.28 -2.86 -6.57
C ILE A 118 4.10 -1.77 -7.61
N THR A 119 3.84 -0.54 -7.19
CA THR A 119 3.90 0.64 -8.06
C THR A 119 5.05 1.53 -7.64
N LYS A 120 5.69 2.17 -8.61
CA LYS A 120 6.81 3.07 -8.40
C LYS A 120 6.43 4.50 -8.77
N LYS A 121 6.88 5.46 -7.98
CA LYS A 121 6.71 6.89 -8.25
C LYS A 121 7.90 7.44 -9.04
N THR A 122 7.75 8.62 -9.65
CA THR A 122 8.81 9.29 -10.44
C THR A 122 10.05 9.62 -9.62
N ASN A 123 9.92 9.86 -8.32
CA ASN A 123 11.03 10.10 -7.39
C ASN A 123 11.70 8.79 -6.91
N GLY A 124 11.25 7.62 -7.37
CA GLY A 124 11.80 6.32 -7.01
C GLY A 124 11.09 5.64 -5.83
N ASP A 125 10.20 6.30 -5.13
CA ASP A 125 9.44 5.74 -4.04
C ASP A 125 8.54 4.60 -4.49
N LEU A 126 8.39 3.58 -3.63
CA LEU A 126 7.56 2.41 -3.89
C LEU A 126 6.27 2.48 -3.09
N MET A 127 5.21 1.97 -3.69
CA MET A 127 3.95 1.69 -3.02
C MET A 127 3.61 0.22 -3.21
N TYR A 128 3.41 -0.49 -2.12
CA TYR A 128 3.06 -1.90 -2.09
C TYR A 128 1.54 -2.04 -1.93
N VAL A 129 0.96 -2.88 -2.77
CA VAL A 129 -0.50 -3.00 -2.86
C VAL A 129 -0.92 -4.47 -2.73
N TRP A 130 -1.93 -4.74 -1.89
CA TRP A 130 -2.72 -5.95 -1.93
C TRP A 130 -4.19 -5.61 -2.15
N ARG A 131 -4.82 -6.21 -3.17
CA ARG A 131 -6.25 -6.31 -3.35
C ARG A 131 -6.70 -7.58 -2.69
N LEU A 132 -7.49 -7.49 -1.61
CA LEU A 132 -7.67 -8.60 -0.68
C LEU A 132 -8.59 -9.70 -1.19
N LYS A 133 -9.58 -9.38 -2.04
CA LYS A 133 -10.54 -10.36 -2.53
C LYS A 133 -11.12 -9.96 -3.87
N GLY A 134 -11.08 -10.87 -4.82
CA GLY A 134 -11.69 -10.70 -6.14
C GLY A 134 -11.56 -11.95 -6.98
N LYS A 135 -11.99 -11.86 -8.23
CA LYS A 135 -11.91 -12.95 -9.19
C LYS A 135 -11.39 -12.43 -10.52
N PHE A 136 -10.61 -13.25 -11.21
CA PHE A 136 -10.25 -12.99 -12.59
C PHE A 136 -11.35 -13.46 -13.54
N THR A 137 -11.51 -12.74 -14.64
CA THR A 137 -12.28 -13.21 -15.79
C THR A 137 -11.35 -13.96 -16.74
N ILE A 138 -11.91 -14.82 -17.57
CA ILE A 138 -11.16 -15.47 -18.65
C ILE A 138 -10.68 -14.37 -19.63
N PRO A 139 -9.36 -14.24 -19.87
CA PRO A 139 -8.82 -13.20 -20.72
C PRO A 139 -9.17 -13.46 -22.19
N ALA A 140 -9.35 -12.37 -22.94
CA ALA A 140 -9.34 -12.46 -24.38
C ALA A 140 -7.91 -12.73 -24.87
N GLN A 141 -7.75 -13.62 -25.85
CA GLN A 141 -6.48 -13.96 -26.46
C GLN A 141 -6.42 -13.47 -27.89
N THR A 142 -5.33 -12.82 -28.26
CA THR A 142 -5.03 -12.41 -29.62
C THR A 142 -3.71 -13.05 -30.04
N ASN A 143 -3.75 -13.79 -31.15
CA ASN A 143 -2.56 -14.38 -31.75
C ASN A 143 -2.36 -13.76 -33.13
N SER A 144 -1.17 -13.24 -33.41
CA SER A 144 -0.81 -12.68 -34.70
C SER A 144 0.27 -13.52 -35.36
N THR A 145 0.30 -13.51 -36.69
CA THR A 145 1.38 -14.16 -37.42
C THR A 145 2.70 -13.45 -37.18
N GLU A 146 3.78 -14.20 -37.00
CA GLU A 146 5.13 -13.65 -36.93
C GLU A 146 5.45 -12.90 -38.23
N ASN A 147 5.98 -11.70 -38.08
CA ASN A 147 6.45 -10.86 -39.18
C ASN A 147 7.92 -10.50 -38.96
N ALA A 148 8.51 -9.75 -39.88
CA ALA A 148 9.92 -9.31 -39.77
C ALA A 148 10.14 -8.23 -38.68
N GLY A 149 9.08 -7.81 -37.98
CA GLY A 149 9.16 -6.86 -36.86
C GLY A 149 9.37 -7.56 -35.51
N THR A 150 9.43 -6.75 -34.46
CA THR A 150 9.60 -7.19 -33.07
C THR A 150 8.30 -7.18 -32.27
N ASP A 151 7.15 -7.17 -32.95
CA ASP A 151 5.85 -7.06 -32.31
C ASP A 151 5.52 -8.36 -31.56
N ALA A 152 5.26 -8.23 -30.28
CA ALA A 152 4.83 -9.30 -29.39
C ALA A 152 3.51 -8.94 -28.73
N ASN A 153 2.63 -9.94 -28.60
CA ASN A 153 1.32 -9.76 -27.96
C ASN A 153 1.36 -10.22 -26.50
N GLY A 154 0.96 -9.34 -25.59
CA GLY A 154 0.63 -9.70 -24.23
C GLY A 154 -0.84 -10.10 -24.09
N GLN A 155 -1.22 -10.40 -22.86
CA GLN A 155 -2.60 -10.71 -22.48
C GLN A 155 -3.12 -9.67 -21.51
N THR A 156 -4.42 -9.36 -21.60
CA THR A 156 -5.09 -8.48 -20.64
C THR A 156 -5.97 -9.30 -19.72
N LEU A 157 -5.65 -9.26 -18.43
CA LEU A 157 -6.45 -9.85 -17.36
C LEU A 157 -7.38 -8.80 -16.78
N THR A 158 -8.62 -9.16 -16.50
CA THR A 158 -9.54 -8.33 -15.75
C THR A 158 -9.80 -8.98 -14.38
N TYR A 159 -9.53 -8.25 -13.32
CA TYR A 159 -9.77 -8.66 -11.94
C TYR A 159 -10.87 -7.79 -11.34
N MET A 160 -11.94 -8.44 -10.87
CA MET A 160 -13.06 -7.78 -10.16
C MET A 160 -12.86 -7.90 -8.65
N GLY A 161 -12.41 -6.81 -8.04
CA GLY A 161 -12.13 -6.71 -6.62
C GLY A 161 -13.36 -6.27 -5.82
N ILE A 162 -13.64 -6.95 -4.73
CA ILE A 162 -14.73 -6.64 -3.79
C ILE A 162 -14.22 -6.50 -2.37
N SER A 163 -15.03 -5.92 -1.50
CA SER A 163 -14.71 -5.85 -0.07
C SER A 163 -14.75 -7.24 0.56
N THR A 164 -13.88 -7.46 1.55
CA THR A 164 -13.94 -8.64 2.42
C THR A 164 -15.24 -8.65 3.22
N THR A 165 -15.69 -9.84 3.62
CA THR A 165 -16.77 -10.00 4.61
C THR A 165 -16.24 -9.74 6.02
N HIS A 166 -14.98 -10.13 6.24
CA HIS A 166 -14.27 -9.94 7.49
C HIS A 166 -14.03 -8.44 7.77
N LYS A 167 -14.24 -8.06 9.03
CA LYS A 167 -13.89 -6.74 9.54
C LYS A 167 -12.57 -6.83 10.29
N PHE A 168 -11.55 -6.16 9.78
CA PHE A 168 -10.23 -6.15 10.40
C PHE A 168 -10.24 -5.37 11.71
N SER A 169 -9.66 -5.96 12.76
CA SER A 169 -9.68 -5.42 14.12
C SER A 169 -9.05 -4.04 14.22
N LYS A 170 -7.95 -3.83 13.53
CA LYS A 170 -7.18 -2.57 13.53
C LYS A 170 -7.94 -1.40 12.90
N SER A 171 -8.75 -1.65 11.88
CA SER A 171 -9.55 -0.62 11.19
C SER A 171 -10.99 -0.56 11.63
N GLY A 172 -11.53 -1.64 12.23
CA GLY A 172 -12.95 -1.83 12.52
C GLY A 172 -13.83 -1.97 11.28
N LYS A 173 -13.24 -2.15 10.09
CA LYS A 173 -13.93 -2.12 8.79
C LYS A 173 -13.52 -3.29 7.89
N THR A 174 -14.40 -3.62 6.95
CA THR A 174 -14.05 -4.44 5.78
C THR A 174 -13.09 -3.67 4.88
N ALA A 175 -12.29 -4.36 4.08
CA ALA A 175 -11.36 -3.73 3.17
C ALA A 175 -11.39 -4.39 1.78
N LYS A 176 -11.22 -3.60 0.72
CA LYS A 176 -11.00 -4.09 -0.63
C LYS A 176 -9.51 -4.26 -0.91
N ALA A 177 -8.72 -3.33 -0.41
CA ALA A 177 -7.29 -3.27 -0.63
C ALA A 177 -6.59 -2.63 0.56
N ILE A 178 -5.29 -2.86 0.62
CA ILE A 178 -4.34 -2.07 1.39
C ILE A 178 -3.26 -1.54 0.46
N ASP A 179 -2.93 -0.29 0.66
CA ASP A 179 -1.85 0.40 -0.05
C ASP A 179 -0.86 0.92 1.01
N VAL A 180 0.41 0.57 0.87
CA VAL A 180 1.47 0.97 1.80
C VAL A 180 2.50 1.82 1.08
N ASP A 181 2.59 3.09 1.46
CA ASP A 181 3.63 4.00 0.98
C ASP A 181 4.93 3.70 1.73
N VAL A 182 5.84 2.99 1.06
CA VAL A 182 7.11 2.54 1.65
C VAL A 182 8.01 3.72 2.02
N ALA A 183 7.92 4.83 1.27
CA ALA A 183 8.72 6.04 1.54
C ALA A 183 8.41 6.67 2.90
N LYS A 184 7.21 6.45 3.45
CA LYS A 184 6.88 6.92 4.81
C LYS A 184 7.72 6.23 5.90
N GLY A 185 8.32 5.07 5.60
CA GLY A 185 9.18 4.36 6.54
C GLY A 185 8.50 3.88 7.83
N LEU A 186 7.16 3.83 7.86
CA LEU A 186 6.37 3.53 9.06
C LEU A 186 6.03 2.06 9.21
N ALA A 187 5.96 1.32 8.10
CA ALA A 187 5.60 -0.08 8.06
C ALA A 187 6.81 -0.98 7.85
N ASP A 188 6.80 -2.16 8.47
CA ASP A 188 7.70 -3.24 8.11
C ASP A 188 7.11 -3.96 6.89
N VAL A 189 7.79 -3.83 5.77
CA VAL A 189 7.39 -4.42 4.48
C VAL A 189 8.30 -5.55 4.05
N SER A 190 9.19 -6.02 4.92
CA SER A 190 10.18 -7.06 4.58
C SER A 190 9.53 -8.38 4.15
N THR A 191 8.37 -8.71 4.69
CA THR A 191 7.60 -9.92 4.41
C THR A 191 6.26 -9.64 3.74
N PHE A 192 6.10 -8.46 3.13
CA PHE A 192 4.81 -7.99 2.62
C PHE A 192 4.18 -8.91 1.57
N PHE A 193 5.01 -9.56 0.76
CA PHE A 193 4.58 -10.49 -0.30
C PHE A 193 4.87 -11.97 0.01
N ASP A 194 5.41 -12.30 1.19
CA ASP A 194 5.57 -13.70 1.61
C ASP A 194 4.21 -14.35 1.93
N ALA A 195 3.27 -13.53 2.38
CA ALA A 195 1.86 -13.86 2.58
C ALA A 195 1.02 -12.62 2.29
N VAL A 196 -0.31 -12.80 2.13
CA VAL A 196 -1.21 -11.64 1.96
C VAL A 196 -1.21 -10.79 3.22
N THR A 197 -0.59 -9.63 3.12
CA THR A 197 -0.62 -8.64 4.21
C THR A 197 -2.02 -8.02 4.30
N THR A 198 -2.52 -7.92 5.51
CA THR A 198 -3.84 -7.35 5.84
C THR A 198 -3.68 -6.17 6.80
N PRO A 199 -4.74 -5.37 7.04
CA PRO A 199 -4.69 -4.33 8.06
C PRO A 199 -4.23 -4.83 9.43
N ASP A 200 -4.56 -6.07 9.81
CA ASP A 200 -4.22 -6.64 11.12
C ASP A 200 -2.80 -7.23 11.16
N THR A 201 -2.28 -7.75 10.04
CA THR A 201 -0.96 -8.38 9.98
C THR A 201 0.17 -7.41 9.65
N LEU A 202 -0.14 -6.24 9.05
CA LEU A 202 0.87 -5.22 8.77
C LEU A 202 1.43 -4.67 10.08
N LEU A 203 2.71 -4.93 10.31
CA LEU A 203 3.42 -4.47 11.50
C LEU A 203 4.04 -3.07 11.27
N PRO A 204 4.12 -2.25 12.32
CA PRO A 204 4.95 -1.05 12.24
C PRO A 204 6.41 -1.47 12.09
N LYS A 205 7.20 -0.65 11.40
CA LYS A 205 8.64 -0.86 11.31
C LYS A 205 9.23 -0.87 12.71
N SER A 206 9.67 -2.03 13.16
CA SER A 206 10.35 -2.15 14.44
C SER A 206 11.78 -1.64 14.28
N GLY A 207 12.08 -0.54 14.90
CA GLY A 207 13.42 0.01 14.98
C GLY A 207 13.55 0.77 16.30
N THR A 208 14.55 0.46 17.09
CA THR A 208 14.99 1.31 18.20
C THR A 208 16.06 2.24 17.68
N TYR A 209 15.88 3.52 17.92
CA TYR A 209 16.82 4.54 17.54
C TYR A 209 17.26 5.30 18.77
N THR A 210 18.36 6.02 18.67
CA THR A 210 18.90 6.83 19.75
C THR A 210 18.61 8.31 19.51
N LEU A 211 18.14 8.99 20.53
CA LEU A 211 18.00 10.44 20.56
C LEU A 211 19.26 11.06 21.15
N THR A 212 19.91 11.95 20.41
CA THR A 212 21.03 12.76 20.88
C THR A 212 20.57 14.21 20.97
N ILE A 213 20.78 14.84 22.13
CA ILE A 213 20.41 16.22 22.38
C ILE A 213 21.69 17.00 22.77
N SER A 214 21.95 18.09 22.07
CA SER A 214 23.07 19.00 22.32
C SER A 214 22.60 20.45 22.35
N ALA A 215 22.70 21.13 23.46
CA ALA A 215 22.36 22.55 23.57
C ALA A 215 23.62 23.40 23.55
N ALA A 216 23.64 24.46 22.73
CA ALA A 216 24.68 25.46 22.75
C ALA A 216 24.58 26.31 24.06
N GLU A 217 25.67 26.97 24.45
CA GLU A 217 25.68 27.84 25.62
C GLU A 217 24.62 28.94 25.50
N GLY A 218 23.88 29.19 26.57
CA GLY A 218 22.79 30.16 26.61
C GLY A 218 21.48 29.71 25.92
N THR A 219 21.41 28.46 25.45
CA THR A 219 20.20 27.90 24.83
C THR A 219 19.65 26.73 25.63
N THR A 220 18.36 26.49 25.49
CA THR A 220 17.73 25.24 25.99
C THR A 220 17.01 24.53 24.87
N VAL A 221 17.01 23.20 24.92
CA VAL A 221 16.23 22.36 24.01
C VAL A 221 15.51 21.28 24.81
N THR A 222 14.24 21.09 24.51
CA THR A 222 13.40 20.06 25.11
C THR A 222 12.81 19.22 24.01
N VAL A 223 12.96 17.91 24.10
CA VAL A 223 12.32 16.94 23.23
C VAL A 223 11.32 16.15 24.05
N THR A 224 10.07 16.12 23.61
CA THR A 224 9.03 15.36 24.32
C THR A 224 8.40 14.31 23.43
N ARG A 225 7.98 13.18 24.02
CA ARG A 225 7.15 12.15 23.42
C ARG A 225 5.89 12.01 24.26
N ASN A 226 4.71 12.25 23.67
CA ASN A 226 3.42 12.28 24.37
C ASN A 226 3.43 13.23 25.61
N GLY A 227 4.10 14.38 25.48
CA GLY A 227 4.23 15.35 26.56
C GLY A 227 5.28 15.02 27.63
N ILE A 228 5.95 13.87 27.55
CA ILE A 228 7.01 13.45 28.50
C ILE A 228 8.38 13.82 27.92
N ALA A 229 9.18 14.58 28.66
CA ALA A 229 10.52 14.97 28.24
C ALA A 229 11.46 13.77 28.13
N LEU A 230 12.27 13.76 27.09
CA LEU A 230 13.29 12.75 26.81
C LEU A 230 14.68 13.35 27.05
N ALA A 231 15.58 12.54 27.62
CA ALA A 231 16.98 12.90 27.76
C ALA A 231 17.81 12.44 26.55
N THR A 232 19.01 13.01 26.39
CA THR A 232 20.01 12.48 25.45
C THR A 232 20.34 11.04 25.78
N GLY A 233 20.48 10.18 24.73
CA GLY A 233 20.65 8.74 24.88
C GLY A 233 19.35 7.96 25.06
N ALA A 234 18.19 8.62 25.11
CA ALA A 234 16.90 7.95 25.21
C ALA A 234 16.65 7.09 23.97
N THR A 235 16.07 5.90 24.21
CA THR A 235 15.59 5.03 23.14
C THR A 235 14.26 5.56 22.61
N ILE A 236 14.22 5.80 21.32
CA ILE A 236 13.02 6.19 20.56
C ILE A 236 12.70 5.11 19.55
N PHE A 237 11.44 5.00 19.15
CA PHE A 237 10.98 3.94 18.26
C PHE A 237 10.52 4.52 16.93
N ALA A 238 10.61 3.72 15.87
CA ALA A 238 10.03 4.09 14.58
C ALA A 238 8.55 4.45 14.74
N GLY A 239 8.14 5.57 14.16
CA GLY A 239 6.77 6.06 14.27
C GLY A 239 6.47 6.88 15.53
N ASP A 240 7.39 6.99 16.50
CA ASP A 240 7.23 7.94 17.61
C ASP A 240 7.08 9.36 17.07
N ILE A 241 6.18 10.12 17.69
CA ILE A 241 6.03 11.56 17.41
C ILE A 241 6.77 12.33 18.50
N LEU A 242 7.79 13.06 18.11
CA LEU A 242 8.57 13.92 19.00
C LEU A 242 8.22 15.38 18.73
N VAL A 243 7.95 16.12 19.80
CA VAL A 243 7.82 17.58 19.74
C VAL A 243 9.13 18.18 20.26
N ILE A 244 9.73 19.06 19.45
CA ILE A 244 11.04 19.64 19.72
C ILE A 244 10.89 21.14 19.92
N SER A 245 11.23 21.64 21.10
CA SER A 245 11.15 23.05 21.45
C SER A 245 12.50 23.55 21.90
N ALA A 246 12.86 24.75 21.49
CA ALA A 246 14.10 25.42 21.91
C ALA A 246 13.85 26.88 22.26
N THR A 247 14.68 27.41 23.16
CA THR A 247 14.73 28.83 23.52
C THR A 247 16.17 29.35 23.45
N GLY A 248 16.35 30.62 23.13
CA GLY A 248 17.65 31.29 23.05
C GLY A 248 18.45 31.05 21.78
N GLY A 249 17.89 30.30 20.80
CA GLY A 249 18.61 30.03 19.56
C GLY A 249 17.78 29.25 18.55
N THR A 250 18.40 28.93 17.42
CA THR A 250 17.80 28.12 16.34
C THR A 250 18.01 26.64 16.64
N VAL A 251 16.95 25.82 16.46
CA VAL A 251 17.05 24.37 16.58
C VAL A 251 17.36 23.72 15.25
N ARG A 252 18.18 22.69 15.26
CA ARG A 252 18.50 21.86 14.10
C ARG A 252 18.23 20.40 14.44
N VAL A 253 17.63 19.70 13.50
CA VAL A 253 17.40 18.25 13.57
C VAL A 253 18.16 17.59 12.43
N ASN A 254 19.04 16.66 12.77
CA ASN A 254 19.94 16.00 11.81
C ASN A 254 20.66 16.98 10.88
N GLY A 255 21.09 18.13 11.45
CA GLY A 255 21.78 19.19 10.71
C GLY A 255 20.90 20.19 9.94
N THR A 256 19.61 19.91 9.78
CA THR A 256 18.64 20.79 9.09
C THR A 256 17.91 21.68 10.09
N THR A 257 17.70 22.95 9.75
CA THR A 257 16.94 23.90 10.58
C THR A 257 15.51 23.38 10.78
N PHE A 258 15.04 23.42 12.01
CA PHE A 258 13.74 22.93 12.42
C PHE A 258 12.97 24.01 13.18
N THR A 259 11.67 24.09 13.00
CA THR A 259 10.84 25.09 13.71
C THR A 259 10.61 24.63 15.15
N SER A 260 10.95 25.50 16.12
CA SER A 260 10.69 25.22 17.53
C SER A 260 9.20 25.07 17.82
N GLY A 261 8.82 24.00 18.49
CA GLY A 261 7.44 23.66 18.81
C GLY A 261 6.77 22.70 17.82
N ASP A 262 7.39 22.45 16.68
CA ASP A 262 6.83 21.48 15.71
C ASP A 262 7.04 20.04 16.15
N ALA A 263 6.22 19.17 15.56
CA ALA A 263 6.29 17.73 15.76
C ALA A 263 6.96 17.05 14.57
N MET A 264 7.74 16.00 14.84
CA MET A 264 8.31 15.13 13.80
C MET A 264 8.06 13.67 14.09
N THR A 265 8.01 12.85 13.06
CA THR A 265 7.94 11.39 13.18
C THR A 265 9.33 10.78 13.10
N VAL A 266 9.62 9.82 13.97
CA VAL A 266 10.91 9.12 14.05
C VAL A 266 11.01 8.06 12.96
N HIS A 267 12.05 8.14 12.13
CA HIS A 267 12.37 7.16 11.07
C HIS A 267 13.83 6.64 11.17
N GLY A 268 14.58 7.14 12.15
CA GLY A 268 16.00 6.83 12.32
C GLY A 268 16.55 7.46 13.59
N ASN A 269 17.86 7.41 13.77
CA ASN A 269 18.52 8.15 14.84
C ASN A 269 18.27 9.66 14.68
N ILE A 270 17.94 10.32 15.77
CA ILE A 270 17.65 11.75 15.79
C ILE A 270 18.75 12.48 16.58
N SER A 271 19.34 13.47 15.93
CA SER A 271 20.25 14.40 16.55
C SER A 271 19.61 15.80 16.58
N VAL A 272 19.35 16.31 17.76
CA VAL A 272 18.80 17.65 17.99
C VAL A 272 19.91 18.53 18.57
N ALA A 273 20.19 19.63 17.90
CA ALA A 273 21.18 20.61 18.37
C ALA A 273 20.59 22.02 18.33
N THR A 274 21.02 22.87 19.23
CA THR A 274 20.74 24.31 19.16
C THR A 274 21.98 25.08 18.74
N GLN A 275 21.75 26.20 18.06
CA GLN A 275 22.77 27.20 17.74
C GLN A 275 22.33 28.51 18.35
N ALA A 276 23.19 29.12 19.16
CA ALA A 276 22.90 30.43 19.77
C ALA A 276 22.59 31.47 18.69
N SER A 277 21.67 32.39 18.97
CA SER A 277 21.46 33.54 18.15
C SER A 277 22.68 34.46 18.26
N ALA A 278 23.19 34.93 17.13
CA ALA A 278 24.32 35.89 17.08
C ALA A 278 23.91 37.24 17.62
#